data_b5b807ecf14702ca51000c15d774284f
#
_entry.id   b5b807ecf14702ca51000c15d774284f
#
_cell.length_a   1.000
_cell.length_b   1.000
_cell.length_c   1.000
_cell.angle_alpha   90.00
_cell.angle_beta   90.00
_cell.angle_gamma   90.00
#
_symmetry.space_group_name_H-M   'P 1'
#
loop_
_entity.id
_entity.type
_entity.pdbx_description
1 polymer ?
#
loop_
_entity_poly.entity_id
_entity_poly.type
_entity_poly.pdbx_seq_one_letter_code
_entity_poly.pdbx_strand_id
1 'polypeptide(L)'
;MLNLTPNKIGTLLKTQYSNMLEYRVEIALWAISGVIPFFMLNIWTNNGLNESINISNIMLSRYFLSAFFVRQFSVVWVVFTFEEDALLGRISPYLIQPIHPFLRYFAQHIAEQITRFPFALIIAFFFFIFNPESLWLPSIATIFIALISTFFSFLIQFLIQSIIACFCFWTEKASSFEK
;
A
#
# COMPACT_ATOMS: atom_id res chain seq x y z
N MET A 1 10.23 -28.66 -6.35
CA MET A 1 9.13 -28.38 -5.41
C MET A 1 9.65 -27.37 -4.38
N LEU A 2 9.01 -26.19 -4.30
CA LEU A 2 9.36 -25.14 -3.34
C LEU A 2 8.90 -25.60 -1.95
N ASN A 3 9.80 -26.13 -1.13
CA ASN A 3 9.53 -26.42 0.28
C ASN A 3 9.47 -25.10 1.07
N LEU A 4 8.32 -24.42 1.02
CA LEU A 4 8.00 -23.25 1.82
C LEU A 4 7.71 -23.71 3.26
N THR A 5 8.75 -23.80 4.07
CA THR A 5 8.57 -24.01 5.51
C THR A 5 8.20 -22.67 6.17
N PRO A 6 7.32 -22.64 7.20
CA PRO A 6 6.92 -21.42 7.89
C PRO A 6 8.12 -20.61 8.41
N ASN A 7 9.21 -21.29 8.79
CA ASN A 7 10.45 -20.65 9.21
C ASN A 7 11.12 -19.82 8.09
N LYS A 8 11.07 -20.28 6.83
CA LYS A 8 11.65 -19.53 5.69
C LYS A 8 10.85 -18.26 5.40
N ILE A 9 9.52 -18.34 5.45
CA ILE A 9 8.64 -17.17 5.25
C ILE A 9 8.86 -16.15 6.36
N GLY A 10 8.91 -16.60 7.62
CA GLY A 10 9.17 -15.74 8.76
C GLY A 10 10.53 -15.04 8.69
N THR A 11 11.58 -15.77 8.29
CA THR A 11 12.91 -15.18 8.10
C THR A 11 12.90 -14.16 6.96
N LEU A 12 12.25 -14.47 5.84
CA LEU A 12 12.13 -13.56 4.70
C LEU A 12 11.43 -12.25 5.11
N LEU A 13 10.28 -12.34 5.78
CA LEU A 13 9.55 -11.17 6.27
C LEU A 13 10.40 -10.35 7.25
N LYS A 14 11.09 -11.00 8.18
CA LYS A 14 11.96 -10.33 9.15
C LYS A 14 13.11 -9.58 8.47
N THR A 15 13.73 -10.19 7.46
CA THR A 15 14.80 -9.56 6.68
C THR A 15 14.27 -8.35 5.92
N GLN A 16 13.13 -8.48 5.24
CA GLN A 16 12.54 -7.37 4.50
C GLN A 16 12.07 -6.25 5.44
N TYR A 17 11.52 -6.59 6.59
CA TYR A 17 11.16 -5.60 7.60
C TYR A 17 12.38 -4.83 8.15
N SER A 18 13.50 -5.53 8.41
CA SER A 18 14.74 -4.87 8.83
C SER A 18 15.27 -3.91 7.76
N ASN A 19 15.20 -4.29 6.49
CA ASN A 19 15.57 -3.42 5.37
C ASN A 19 14.66 -2.18 5.31
N MET A 20 13.34 -2.34 5.50
CA MET A 20 12.41 -1.21 5.51
C MET A 20 12.66 -0.24 6.68
N LEU A 21 13.11 -0.72 7.83
CA LEU A 21 13.47 0.14 8.96
C LEU A 21 14.69 1.04 8.68
N GLU A 22 15.58 0.61 7.80
CA GLU A 22 16.70 1.43 7.34
C GLU A 22 16.21 2.65 6.55
N TYR A 23 15.17 2.49 5.72
CA TYR A 23 14.55 3.52 4.89
C TYR A 23 13.34 4.21 5.56
N ARG A 24 13.25 4.20 6.89
CA ARG A 24 12.11 4.72 7.67
C ARG A 24 11.71 6.15 7.33
N VAL A 25 12.68 7.02 7.01
CA VAL A 25 12.41 8.42 6.63
C VAL A 25 11.71 8.50 5.28
N GLU A 26 12.14 7.71 4.32
CA GLU A 26 11.50 7.61 3.02
C GLU A 26 10.08 7.08 3.13
N ILE A 27 9.87 6.05 3.94
CA ILE A 27 8.52 5.50 4.22
C ILE A 27 7.62 6.54 4.88
N ALA A 28 8.15 7.36 5.80
CA ALA A 28 7.40 8.46 6.40
C ALA A 28 6.97 9.50 5.36
N LEU A 29 7.85 9.88 4.43
CA LEU A 29 7.53 10.78 3.32
C LEU A 29 6.44 10.20 2.40
N TRP A 30 6.51 8.90 2.09
CA TRP A 30 5.48 8.22 1.31
C TRP A 30 4.15 8.14 2.05
N ALA A 31 4.15 7.95 3.37
CA ALA A 31 2.94 8.00 4.18
C ALA A 31 2.29 9.39 4.15
N ILE A 32 3.10 10.46 4.22
CA ILE A 32 2.64 11.84 4.11
C ILE A 32 2.06 12.13 2.71
N SER A 33 2.66 11.60 1.64
CA SER A 33 2.11 11.75 0.29
C SER A 33 0.70 11.16 0.14
N GLY A 34 0.34 10.21 1.00
CA GLY A 34 -1.00 9.63 1.10
C GLY A 34 -2.09 10.58 1.63
N VAL A 35 -1.75 11.78 2.05
CA VAL A 35 -2.68 12.79 2.63
C VAL A 35 -3.57 13.47 1.54
N ILE A 36 -3.33 13.21 0.27
CA ILE A 36 -4.13 13.77 -0.85
C ILE A 36 -5.65 13.69 -0.64
N PRO A 37 -6.25 12.57 -0.14
CA PRO A 37 -7.69 12.52 0.12
C PRO A 37 -8.20 13.64 1.06
N PHE A 38 -7.39 14.10 2.01
CA PHE A 38 -7.79 15.16 2.93
C PHE A 38 -7.78 16.55 2.26
N PHE A 39 -6.90 16.77 1.29
CA PHE A 39 -7.00 17.97 0.44
C PHE A 39 -8.28 17.95 -0.41
N MET A 40 -8.65 16.79 -0.96
CA MET A 40 -9.92 16.62 -1.68
C MET A 40 -11.11 16.87 -0.76
N LEU A 41 -11.10 16.36 0.48
CA LEU A 41 -12.12 16.65 1.47
C LEU A 41 -12.30 18.16 1.65
N ASN A 42 -11.21 18.90 1.85
CA ASN A 42 -11.26 20.35 2.05
C ASN A 42 -11.83 21.09 0.83
N ILE A 43 -11.45 20.69 -0.38
CA ILE A 43 -11.99 21.26 -1.62
C ILE A 43 -13.49 21.01 -1.73
N TRP A 44 -13.96 19.80 -1.42
CA TRP A 44 -15.37 19.43 -1.53
C TRP A 44 -16.23 20.16 -0.51
N THR A 45 -15.76 20.31 0.73
CA THR A 45 -16.50 21.01 1.79
C THR A 45 -16.55 22.51 1.55
N ASN A 46 -15.43 23.13 1.13
CA ASN A 46 -15.37 24.59 0.94
C ASN A 46 -16.11 25.10 -0.30
N ASN A 47 -16.22 24.26 -1.33
CA ASN A 47 -16.91 24.65 -2.57
C ASN A 47 -18.41 24.29 -2.58
N GLY A 48 -18.95 23.79 -1.46
CA GLY A 48 -20.37 23.42 -1.37
C GLY A 48 -20.77 22.23 -2.26
N LEU A 49 -19.80 21.48 -2.77
CA LEU A 49 -20.05 20.32 -3.64
C LEU A 49 -20.79 19.20 -2.89
N ASN A 50 -20.58 19.11 -1.59
CA ASN A 50 -21.30 18.18 -0.72
C ASN A 50 -22.81 18.52 -0.61
N GLU A 51 -23.17 19.80 -0.65
CA GLU A 51 -24.58 20.23 -0.63
C GLU A 51 -25.29 19.87 -1.94
N SER A 52 -24.61 20.00 -3.06
CA SER A 52 -25.17 19.65 -4.37
C SER A 52 -25.53 18.16 -4.51
N ILE A 53 -24.83 17.28 -3.77
CA ILE A 53 -25.08 15.83 -3.74
C ILE A 53 -25.77 15.35 -2.47
N ASN A 54 -26.22 16.29 -1.61
CA ASN A 54 -26.94 16.03 -0.36
C ASN A 54 -26.21 15.06 0.60
N ILE A 55 -24.87 15.19 0.70
CA ILE A 55 -24.04 14.42 1.60
C ILE A 55 -23.55 15.29 2.76
N SER A 56 -23.70 14.82 4.00
CA SER A 56 -23.22 15.56 5.17
C SER A 56 -21.69 15.62 5.21
N ASN A 57 -21.15 16.72 5.74
CA ASN A 57 -19.68 16.89 5.93
C ASN A 57 -19.07 15.75 6.76
N ILE A 58 -19.80 15.26 7.76
CA ILE A 58 -19.37 14.15 8.60
C ILE A 58 -19.23 12.87 7.78
N MET A 59 -20.20 12.55 6.93
CA MET A 59 -20.14 11.35 6.08
C MET A 59 -19.01 11.45 5.07
N LEU A 60 -18.79 12.63 4.50
CA LEU A 60 -17.71 12.89 3.57
C LEU A 60 -16.33 12.73 4.23
N SER A 61 -16.16 13.26 5.46
CA SER A 61 -14.94 13.11 6.25
C SER A 61 -14.62 11.65 6.55
N ARG A 62 -15.62 10.85 6.91
CA ARG A 62 -15.46 9.39 7.14
C ARG A 62 -15.07 8.65 5.86
N TYR A 63 -15.66 9.02 4.73
CA TYR A 63 -15.33 8.46 3.42
C TYR A 63 -13.86 8.72 3.05
N PHE A 64 -13.40 9.97 3.14
CA PHE A 64 -12.03 10.32 2.79
C PHE A 64 -10.99 9.71 3.73
N LEU A 65 -11.31 9.57 5.03
CA LEU A 65 -10.47 8.84 5.98
C LEU A 65 -10.37 7.35 5.61
N SER A 66 -11.49 6.73 5.25
CA SER A 66 -11.52 5.33 4.79
C SER A 66 -10.71 5.15 3.51
N ALA A 67 -10.86 6.06 2.54
CA ALA A 67 -10.10 6.06 1.30
C ALA A 67 -8.59 6.22 1.55
N PHE A 68 -8.20 7.05 2.53
CA PHE A 68 -6.81 7.18 2.95
C PHE A 68 -6.24 5.83 3.42
N PHE A 69 -6.94 5.11 4.32
CA PHE A 69 -6.48 3.81 4.79
C PHE A 69 -6.39 2.78 3.66
N VAL A 70 -7.42 2.66 2.84
CA VAL A 70 -7.40 1.72 1.70
C VAL A 70 -6.22 2.02 0.79
N ARG A 71 -5.98 3.29 0.44
CA ARG A 71 -4.85 3.70 -0.38
C ARG A 71 -3.52 3.32 0.26
N GLN A 72 -3.33 3.53 1.57
CA GLN A 72 -2.07 3.23 2.25
C GLN A 72 -1.71 1.74 2.21
N PHE A 73 -2.71 0.86 2.19
CA PHE A 73 -2.49 -0.59 2.21
C PHE A 73 -2.67 -1.30 0.87
N SER A 74 -3.15 -0.60 -0.17
CA SER A 74 -3.33 -1.18 -1.50
C SER A 74 -2.18 -0.86 -2.47
N VAL A 75 -1.36 0.15 -2.18
CA VAL A 75 -0.29 0.59 -3.09
C VAL A 75 0.82 -0.46 -3.20
N VAL A 76 1.24 -0.74 -4.45
CA VAL A 76 2.26 -1.72 -4.82
C VAL A 76 3.21 -1.09 -5.85
N TRP A 77 4.49 -1.44 -5.81
CA TRP A 77 5.56 -0.90 -6.66
C TRP A 77 6.40 -2.00 -7.34
N VAL A 78 5.84 -3.20 -7.51
CA VAL A 78 6.58 -4.38 -8.04
C VAL A 78 7.20 -4.12 -9.38
N VAL A 79 6.50 -3.44 -10.29
CA VAL A 79 6.99 -3.16 -11.65
C VAL A 79 8.32 -2.42 -11.60
N PHE A 80 8.40 -1.36 -10.82
CA PHE A 80 9.61 -0.53 -10.71
C PHE A 80 10.77 -1.28 -10.09
N THR A 81 10.52 -1.98 -8.98
CA THR A 81 11.55 -2.75 -8.26
C THR A 81 12.06 -3.91 -9.11
N PHE A 82 11.16 -4.60 -9.81
CA PHE A 82 11.52 -5.70 -10.69
C PHE A 82 12.31 -5.23 -11.91
N GLU A 83 11.90 -4.12 -12.53
CA GLU A 83 12.61 -3.51 -13.68
C GLU A 83 14.04 -3.11 -13.27
N GLU A 84 14.20 -2.46 -12.12
CA GLU A 84 15.53 -2.11 -11.61
C GLU A 84 16.39 -3.35 -11.35
N ASP A 85 15.83 -4.38 -10.70
CA ASP A 85 16.55 -5.63 -10.44
C ASP A 85 16.91 -6.38 -11.74
N ALA A 86 16.07 -6.30 -12.77
CA ALA A 86 16.33 -6.87 -14.09
C ALA A 86 17.50 -6.16 -14.79
N LEU A 87 17.46 -4.83 -14.85
CA LEU A 87 18.48 -4.00 -15.50
C LEU A 87 19.84 -4.11 -14.80
N LEU A 88 19.86 -4.25 -13.47
CA LEU A 88 21.08 -4.39 -12.68
C LEU A 88 21.57 -5.86 -12.57
N GLY A 89 20.88 -6.81 -13.21
CA GLY A 89 21.22 -8.23 -13.16
C GLY A 89 20.99 -8.92 -11.81
N ARG A 90 20.30 -8.27 -10.88
CA ARG A 90 20.02 -8.78 -9.53
C ARG A 90 19.03 -9.95 -9.51
N ILE A 91 18.28 -10.16 -10.59
CA ILE A 91 17.33 -11.29 -10.71
C ILE A 91 18.08 -12.63 -10.75
N SER A 92 19.25 -12.69 -11.42
CA SER A 92 20.01 -13.94 -11.56
C SER A 92 20.34 -14.63 -10.23
N PRO A 93 20.89 -13.93 -9.21
CA PRO A 93 21.07 -14.51 -7.87
C PRO A 93 19.76 -14.97 -7.20
N TYR A 94 18.62 -14.32 -7.49
CA TYR A 94 17.33 -14.70 -6.90
C TYR A 94 16.79 -16.00 -7.48
N LEU A 95 17.07 -16.29 -8.76
CA LEU A 95 16.66 -17.53 -9.43
C LEU A 95 17.37 -18.77 -8.88
N ILE A 96 18.57 -18.62 -8.33
CA ILE A 96 19.34 -19.72 -7.72
C ILE A 96 18.83 -20.04 -6.30
N GLN A 97 18.15 -19.09 -5.65
CA GLN A 97 17.63 -19.25 -4.29
C GLN A 97 16.42 -20.22 -4.26
N PRO A 98 16.25 -21.00 -3.19
CA PRO A 98 15.12 -21.94 -3.07
C PRO A 98 13.79 -21.24 -2.71
N ILE A 99 13.61 -20.00 -3.16
CA ILE A 99 12.43 -19.16 -2.94
C ILE A 99 12.07 -18.50 -4.27
N HIS A 100 10.79 -18.54 -4.64
CA HIS A 100 10.35 -17.90 -5.86
C HIS A 100 10.56 -16.37 -5.78
N PRO A 101 11.14 -15.70 -6.81
CA PRO A 101 11.44 -14.27 -6.77
C PRO A 101 10.25 -13.39 -6.38
N PHE A 102 9.05 -13.66 -6.92
CA PHE A 102 7.85 -12.88 -6.60
C PHE A 102 7.42 -12.97 -5.13
N LEU A 103 7.74 -14.05 -4.41
CA LEU A 103 7.51 -14.12 -2.96
C LEU A 103 8.39 -13.15 -2.19
N ARG A 104 9.58 -12.84 -2.70
CA ARG A 104 10.45 -11.82 -2.12
C ARG A 104 9.83 -10.43 -2.26
N TYR A 105 9.34 -10.07 -3.44
CA TYR A 105 8.66 -8.79 -3.67
C TYR A 105 7.36 -8.70 -2.86
N PHE A 106 6.61 -9.79 -2.76
CA PHE A 106 5.41 -9.85 -1.92
C PHE A 106 5.75 -9.60 -0.45
N ALA A 107 6.78 -10.26 0.09
CA ALA A 107 7.24 -10.07 1.47
C ALA A 107 7.75 -8.64 1.71
N GLN A 108 8.41 -8.03 0.73
CA GLN A 108 8.86 -6.65 0.76
C GLN A 108 7.69 -5.68 0.93
N HIS A 109 6.63 -5.83 0.14
CA HIS A 109 5.44 -4.97 0.24
C HIS A 109 4.67 -5.18 1.54
N ILE A 110 4.57 -6.41 2.05
CA ILE A 110 3.99 -6.64 3.38
C ILE A 110 4.82 -5.96 4.47
N ALA A 111 6.14 -6.05 4.41
CA ALA A 111 7.02 -5.38 5.36
C ALA A 111 6.88 -3.85 5.29
N GLU A 112 6.76 -3.29 4.09
CA GLU A 112 6.52 -1.87 3.87
C GLU A 112 5.18 -1.42 4.47
N GLN A 113 4.10 -2.18 4.27
CA GLN A 113 2.80 -1.89 4.85
C GLN A 113 2.84 -1.89 6.39
N ILE A 114 3.52 -2.87 6.99
CA ILE A 114 3.69 -2.94 8.45
C ILE A 114 4.47 -1.71 8.97
N THR A 115 5.54 -1.31 8.26
CA THR A 115 6.34 -0.14 8.65
C THR A 115 5.59 1.17 8.47
N ARG A 116 4.69 1.25 7.49
CA ARG A 116 3.86 2.42 7.19
C ARG A 116 2.68 2.57 8.17
N PHE A 117 2.22 1.48 8.78
CA PHE A 117 1.06 1.46 9.67
C PHE A 117 1.11 2.49 10.81
N PRO A 118 2.20 2.63 11.60
CA PRO A 118 2.26 3.62 12.68
C PRO A 118 2.15 5.07 12.17
N PHE A 119 2.71 5.38 11.01
CA PHE A 119 2.58 6.70 10.41
C PHE A 119 1.14 6.98 9.96
N ALA A 120 0.46 5.99 9.39
CA ALA A 120 -0.96 6.10 9.04
C ALA A 120 -1.84 6.35 10.27
N LEU A 121 -1.55 5.70 11.40
CA LEU A 121 -2.26 5.94 12.66
C LEU A 121 -2.02 7.35 13.21
N ILE A 122 -0.78 7.86 13.13
CA ILE A 122 -0.46 9.23 13.55
C ILE A 122 -1.25 10.24 12.71
N ILE A 123 -1.29 10.07 11.40
CA ILE A 123 -2.04 10.94 10.49
C ILE A 123 -3.55 10.88 10.81
N ALA A 124 -4.11 9.69 11.03
CA ALA A 124 -5.51 9.52 11.41
C ALA A 124 -5.81 10.16 12.78
N PHE A 125 -4.90 10.08 13.74
CA PHE A 125 -5.02 10.72 15.04
C PHE A 125 -5.12 12.26 14.89
N PHE A 126 -4.22 12.86 14.11
CA PHE A 126 -4.31 14.30 13.82
C PHE A 126 -5.59 14.65 13.08
N PHE A 127 -6.04 13.82 12.14
CA PHE A 127 -7.30 14.05 11.45
C PHE A 127 -8.49 14.14 12.41
N PHE A 128 -8.57 13.27 13.42
CA PHE A 128 -9.65 13.32 14.43
C PHE A 128 -9.53 14.49 15.39
N ILE A 129 -8.33 15.01 15.65
CA ILE A 129 -8.17 16.25 16.42
C ILE A 129 -8.81 17.43 15.68
N PHE A 130 -8.62 17.51 14.36
CA PHE A 130 -9.17 18.59 13.54
C PHE A 130 -10.66 18.39 13.20
N ASN A 131 -11.14 17.13 13.20
CA ASN A 131 -12.51 16.77 12.85
C ASN A 131 -13.15 15.84 13.89
N PRO A 132 -13.37 16.30 15.13
CA PRO A 132 -13.84 15.45 16.23
C PRO A 132 -15.24 14.87 15.98
N GLU A 133 -16.09 15.59 15.23
CA GLU A 133 -17.44 15.13 14.86
C GLU A 133 -17.42 13.91 13.91
N SER A 134 -16.33 13.68 13.24
CA SER A 134 -16.15 12.55 12.32
C SER A 134 -15.81 11.26 13.03
N LEU A 135 -15.55 11.30 14.34
CA LEU A 135 -15.24 10.11 15.12
C LEU A 135 -16.43 9.15 15.12
N TRP A 136 -16.18 7.92 14.72
CA TRP A 136 -17.16 6.84 14.82
C TRP A 136 -16.45 5.51 15.04
N LEU A 137 -17.17 4.58 15.64
CA LEU A 137 -16.70 3.20 15.76
C LEU A 137 -17.57 2.33 14.83
N PRO A 138 -17.01 1.86 13.70
CA PRO A 138 -17.73 0.95 12.83
C PRO A 138 -17.98 -0.38 13.53
N SER A 139 -19.01 -1.13 13.07
CA SER A 139 -19.26 -2.47 13.60
C SER A 139 -18.07 -3.41 13.31
N ILE A 140 -17.87 -4.41 14.17
CA ILE A 140 -16.81 -5.41 13.98
C ILE A 140 -16.90 -6.09 12.60
N ALA A 141 -18.13 -6.39 12.16
CA ALA A 141 -18.38 -6.96 10.83
C ALA A 141 -17.90 -6.02 9.71
N THR A 142 -18.17 -4.71 9.82
CA THR A 142 -17.73 -3.72 8.83
C THR A 142 -16.20 -3.62 8.77
N ILE A 143 -15.53 -3.63 9.93
CA ILE A 143 -14.07 -3.63 10.00
C ILE A 143 -13.51 -4.87 9.32
N PHE A 144 -14.07 -6.05 9.60
CA PHE A 144 -13.60 -7.31 9.03
C PHE A 144 -13.77 -7.35 7.50
N ILE A 145 -14.92 -6.91 6.98
CA ILE A 145 -15.17 -6.79 5.55
C ILE A 145 -14.20 -5.80 4.91
N ALA A 146 -13.95 -4.65 5.53
CA ALA A 146 -13.02 -3.65 5.03
C ALA A 146 -11.58 -4.19 4.96
N LEU A 147 -11.13 -4.93 5.98
CA LEU A 147 -9.80 -5.55 6.00
C LEU A 147 -9.66 -6.60 4.89
N ILE A 148 -10.65 -7.47 4.73
CA ILE A 148 -10.65 -8.48 3.66
C ILE A 148 -10.64 -7.80 2.28
N SER A 149 -11.49 -6.80 2.06
CA SER A 149 -11.56 -6.08 0.79
C SER A 149 -10.25 -5.36 0.46
N THR A 150 -9.62 -4.72 1.44
CA THR A 150 -8.33 -4.05 1.28
C THR A 150 -7.23 -5.06 0.96
N PHE A 151 -7.24 -6.23 1.61
CA PHE A 151 -6.28 -7.30 1.33
C PHE A 151 -6.44 -7.85 -0.10
N PHE A 152 -7.68 -8.08 -0.56
CA PHE A 152 -7.91 -8.49 -1.95
C PHE A 152 -7.55 -7.40 -2.96
N SER A 153 -7.80 -6.14 -2.65
CA SER A 153 -7.35 -5.01 -3.46
C SER A 153 -5.83 -5.02 -3.63
N PHE A 154 -5.09 -5.20 -2.54
CA PHE A 154 -3.64 -5.35 -2.56
C PHE A 154 -3.20 -6.54 -3.41
N LEU A 155 -3.82 -7.72 -3.26
CA LEU A 155 -3.49 -8.91 -4.05
C LEU A 155 -3.71 -8.69 -5.55
N ILE A 156 -4.85 -8.11 -5.93
CA ILE A 156 -5.16 -7.83 -7.34
C ILE A 156 -4.11 -6.87 -7.92
N GLN A 157 -3.79 -5.80 -7.22
CA GLN A 157 -2.77 -4.83 -7.64
C GLN A 157 -1.40 -5.50 -7.78
N PHE A 158 -1.00 -6.32 -6.79
CA PHE A 158 0.25 -7.06 -6.82
C PHE A 158 0.34 -8.02 -8.03
N LEU A 159 -0.73 -8.76 -8.30
CA LEU A 159 -0.77 -9.70 -9.43
C LEU A 159 -0.72 -8.97 -10.78
N ILE A 160 -1.48 -7.89 -10.94
CA ILE A 160 -1.46 -7.08 -12.17
C ILE A 160 -0.05 -6.52 -12.40
N GLN A 161 0.55 -5.89 -11.40
CA GLN A 161 1.90 -5.36 -11.50
C GLN A 161 2.95 -6.45 -11.75
N SER A 162 2.78 -7.63 -11.15
CA SER A 162 3.67 -8.77 -11.41
C SER A 162 3.60 -9.25 -12.87
N ILE A 163 2.41 -9.24 -13.48
CA ILE A 163 2.22 -9.56 -14.90
C ILE A 163 2.91 -8.50 -15.75
N ILE A 164 2.69 -7.21 -15.46
CA ILE A 164 3.32 -6.09 -16.20
C ILE A 164 4.84 -6.16 -16.05
N ALA A 165 5.36 -6.47 -14.86
CA ALA A 165 6.79 -6.62 -14.60
C ALA A 165 7.43 -7.70 -15.49
N CYS A 166 6.72 -8.78 -15.79
CA CYS A 166 7.24 -9.82 -16.69
C CYS A 166 7.51 -9.31 -18.11
N PHE A 167 6.83 -8.26 -18.58
CA PHE A 167 7.11 -7.66 -19.88
C PHE A 167 8.48 -6.99 -19.96
N CYS A 168 9.16 -6.75 -18.83
CA CYS A 168 10.54 -6.25 -18.78
C CYS A 168 11.52 -7.11 -19.59
N PHE A 169 11.24 -8.40 -19.78
CA PHE A 169 12.07 -9.28 -20.61
C PHE A 169 11.94 -9.04 -22.12
N TRP A 170 10.90 -8.35 -22.55
CA TRP A 170 10.64 -8.02 -23.97
C TRP A 170 10.75 -6.53 -24.25
N THR A 171 10.61 -5.70 -23.23
CA THR A 171 10.66 -4.24 -23.34
C THR A 171 11.63 -3.69 -22.31
N GLU A 172 12.47 -2.72 -22.69
CA GLU A 172 13.46 -2.13 -21.77
C GLU A 172 12.79 -1.39 -20.58
N LYS A 173 11.54 -0.95 -20.75
CA LYS A 173 10.79 -0.18 -19.74
C LYS A 173 9.38 -0.70 -19.56
N ALA A 174 9.21 -1.71 -18.72
CA ALA A 174 7.90 -2.22 -18.34
C ALA A 174 7.06 -1.19 -17.56
N SER A 175 7.71 -0.32 -16.78
CA SER A 175 7.07 0.77 -16.04
C SER A 175 6.31 1.78 -16.92
N SER A 176 6.59 1.81 -18.22
CA SER A 176 5.85 2.66 -19.17
C SER A 176 4.40 2.22 -19.40
N PHE A 177 4.08 0.96 -19.10
CA PHE A 177 2.71 0.42 -19.22
C PHE A 177 1.83 0.77 -18.01
N GLU A 178 2.39 1.30 -16.93
CA GLU A 178 1.67 1.70 -15.72
C GLU A 178 1.18 3.17 -15.74
N LYS A 179 1.61 3.94 -16.73
CA LYS A 179 1.18 5.34 -16.93
C LYS A 179 -0.06 5.41 -17.79
#